data_35d4cf63fa366e09c2395654b3018ca2
#
_entry.id   35d4cf63fa366e09c2395654b3018ca2
#
_cell.length_a   1.000
_cell.length_b   1.000
_cell.length_c   1.000
_cell.angle_alpha   90.00
_cell.angle_beta   90.00
_cell.angle_gamma   90.00
#
_symmetry.space_group_name_H-M   'P 1'
#
loop_
_entity.id
_entity.type
_entity.pdbx_description
1 polymer ?
#
loop_
_entity_poly.entity_id
_entity_poly.type
_entity_poly.pdbx_seq_one_letter_code
_entity_poly.pdbx_strand_id
1 'polypeptide(L)'
;IGNFFGAYPIFNNIEQYRPYHFQHHIATGTSDDPDINLVKGYPAKLAGMMRKLFRDLIGLTGIKADAGLLAMHTGFIKYNLGNVIEKIPEENRPWKIIFRNAYYNLRGPIFSNTVIFLILLAFGQPYLYLLWIGANLTTFNFSLRIRSIAEHSVVEDTNDPYKNTRTTYANFIEQILFAPLHVNYHLEHHFLQNMPSYNSPKMHKMLMERGFYKHGLLKNGYLEIIKMAIVK
;
A
#
# COMPACT_ATOMS: atom_id res chain seq x y z
N ILE A 1 -17.65 4.82 6.94
CA ILE A 1 -16.68 5.91 7.18
C ILE A 1 -15.37 5.60 6.45
N GLY A 2 -14.67 4.48 6.76
CA GLY A 2 -13.35 4.15 6.22
C GLY A 2 -13.29 4.10 4.69
N ASN A 3 -14.28 3.50 4.03
CA ASN A 3 -14.35 3.52 2.57
C ASN A 3 -14.47 4.93 2.01
N PHE A 4 -15.41 5.74 2.53
CA PHE A 4 -15.71 7.06 1.98
C PHE A 4 -14.52 8.04 2.11
N PHE A 5 -13.84 8.05 3.26
CA PHE A 5 -12.74 8.98 3.52
C PHE A 5 -11.34 8.40 3.24
N GLY A 6 -11.21 7.08 3.14
CA GLY A 6 -9.92 6.42 2.96
C GLY A 6 -9.76 5.73 1.62
N ALA A 7 -10.56 4.72 1.31
CA ALA A 7 -10.33 3.86 0.16
C ALA A 7 -10.95 4.41 -1.15
N TYR A 8 -12.18 4.88 -1.12
CA TYR A 8 -12.88 5.37 -2.31
C TYR A 8 -12.22 6.57 -3.01
N PRO A 9 -11.62 7.56 -2.29
CA PRO A 9 -10.90 8.63 -2.94
C PRO A 9 -9.76 8.18 -3.86
N ILE A 10 -9.17 7.03 -3.59
CA ILE A 10 -8.09 6.41 -4.39
C ILE A 10 -8.58 5.17 -5.17
N PHE A 11 -9.87 5.12 -5.48
CA PHE A 11 -10.52 4.04 -6.23
C PHE A 11 -10.37 2.63 -5.65
N ASN A 12 -10.04 2.49 -4.37
CA ASN A 12 -9.95 1.22 -3.68
C ASN A 12 -11.22 0.93 -2.84
N ASN A 13 -11.28 -0.27 -2.22
CA ASN A 13 -12.42 -0.74 -1.44
C ASN A 13 -11.92 -1.61 -0.27
N ILE A 14 -12.29 -1.24 0.96
CA ILE A 14 -11.85 -1.94 2.18
C ILE A 14 -12.37 -3.38 2.24
N GLU A 15 -13.59 -3.64 1.77
CA GLU A 15 -14.16 -4.99 1.80
C GLU A 15 -13.39 -5.96 0.92
N GLN A 16 -12.85 -5.50 -0.21
CA GLN A 16 -11.98 -6.31 -1.09
C GLN A 16 -10.55 -6.38 -0.56
N TYR A 17 -10.05 -5.27 -0.01
CA TYR A 17 -8.69 -5.17 0.52
C TYR A 17 -8.48 -6.01 1.78
N ARG A 18 -9.47 -6.06 2.67
CA ARG A 18 -9.34 -6.72 3.98
C ARG A 18 -8.95 -8.21 3.90
N PRO A 19 -9.65 -9.09 3.15
CA PRO A 19 -9.26 -10.50 3.05
C PRO A 19 -7.89 -10.68 2.41
N TYR A 20 -7.56 -9.85 1.41
CA TYR A 20 -6.24 -9.81 0.78
C TYR A 20 -5.14 -9.46 1.80
N HIS A 21 -5.35 -8.43 2.61
CA HIS A 21 -4.38 -7.99 3.61
C HIS A 21 -4.23 -9.00 4.77
N PHE A 22 -5.31 -9.67 5.16
CA PHE A 22 -5.22 -10.76 6.13
C PHE A 22 -4.39 -11.94 5.60
N GLN A 23 -4.54 -12.27 4.32
CA GLN A 23 -3.70 -13.30 3.70
C GLN A 23 -2.21 -12.89 3.70
N HIS A 24 -1.91 -11.62 3.45
CA HIS A 24 -0.57 -11.08 3.59
C HIS A 24 -0.01 -11.27 5.02
N HIS A 25 -0.78 -10.96 6.06
CA HIS A 25 -0.33 -11.17 7.46
C HIS A 25 -0.07 -12.66 7.79
N ILE A 26 -0.87 -13.56 7.25
CA ILE A 26 -0.70 -15.01 7.48
C ILE A 26 0.54 -15.53 6.76
N ALA A 27 0.81 -15.05 5.55
CA ALA A 27 1.82 -15.61 4.66
C ALA A 27 3.04 -14.69 4.46
N THR A 28 3.19 -13.65 5.29
CA THR A 28 4.21 -12.59 5.13
C THR A 28 5.59 -13.16 4.79
N GLY A 29 6.14 -12.72 3.66
CA GLY A 29 7.48 -13.07 3.20
C GLY A 29 7.62 -14.47 2.56
N THR A 30 6.56 -15.28 2.54
CA THR A 30 6.55 -16.59 1.88
C THR A 30 6.13 -16.50 0.42
N SER A 31 6.19 -17.63 -0.32
CA SER A 31 5.69 -17.70 -1.70
C SER A 31 4.19 -17.42 -1.83
N ASP A 32 3.44 -17.62 -0.77
CA ASP A 32 1.97 -17.47 -0.71
C ASP A 32 1.54 -16.06 -0.27
N ASP A 33 2.52 -15.20 0.06
CA ASP A 33 2.28 -13.80 0.38
C ASP A 33 1.80 -13.05 -0.87
N PRO A 34 0.56 -12.53 -0.89
CA PRO A 34 0.06 -11.80 -2.05
C PRO A 34 0.86 -10.53 -2.35
N ASP A 35 1.58 -9.97 -1.38
CA ASP A 35 2.42 -8.78 -1.54
C ASP A 35 3.89 -9.09 -1.87
N ILE A 36 4.29 -10.36 -1.99
CA ILE A 36 5.68 -10.78 -2.21
C ILE A 36 6.34 -10.06 -3.40
N ASN A 37 5.59 -9.79 -4.48
CA ASN A 37 6.13 -9.12 -5.67
C ASN A 37 6.38 -7.61 -5.49
N LEU A 38 5.86 -7.00 -4.42
CA LEU A 38 6.16 -5.60 -4.07
C LEU A 38 7.55 -5.47 -3.45
N VAL A 39 8.00 -6.53 -2.77
CA VAL A 39 9.22 -6.55 -1.94
C VAL A 39 10.31 -7.46 -2.49
N LYS A 40 9.99 -8.39 -3.37
CA LYS A 40 10.94 -9.29 -4.01
C LYS A 40 11.92 -8.54 -4.92
N GLY A 41 13.18 -9.00 -4.93
CA GLY A 41 14.22 -8.45 -5.80
C GLY A 41 14.94 -7.23 -5.22
N TYR A 42 14.89 -7.08 -3.91
CA TYR A 42 15.77 -6.21 -3.15
C TYR A 42 16.81 -7.07 -2.37
N PRO A 43 18.06 -6.59 -2.21
CA PRO A 43 18.60 -5.33 -2.73
C PRO A 43 18.73 -5.32 -4.26
N ALA A 44 18.46 -4.16 -4.88
CA ALA A 44 18.47 -3.96 -6.32
C ALA A 44 19.67 -3.09 -6.74
N LYS A 45 20.12 -3.21 -7.99
CA LYS A 45 21.12 -2.26 -8.54
C LYS A 45 20.56 -0.83 -8.52
N LEU A 46 21.41 0.17 -8.26
CA LEU A 46 21.03 1.58 -8.19
C LEU A 46 20.21 2.02 -9.42
N ALA A 47 20.68 1.67 -10.63
CA ALA A 47 19.96 2.01 -11.87
C ALA A 47 18.55 1.40 -11.92
N GLY A 48 18.36 0.18 -11.38
CA GLY A 48 17.06 -0.46 -11.27
C GLY A 48 16.14 0.26 -10.27
N MET A 49 16.65 0.67 -9.12
CA MET A 49 15.94 1.46 -8.13
C MET A 49 15.52 2.82 -8.73
N MET A 50 16.46 3.57 -9.31
CA MET A 50 16.18 4.88 -9.91
C MET A 50 15.14 4.79 -11.02
N ARG A 51 15.19 3.77 -11.88
CA ARG A 51 14.17 3.54 -12.91
C ARG A 51 12.78 3.29 -12.29
N LYS A 52 12.67 2.54 -11.20
CA LYS A 52 11.39 2.30 -10.50
C LYS A 52 10.84 3.61 -9.94
N LEU A 53 11.67 4.36 -9.20
CA LEU A 53 11.28 5.64 -8.59
C LEU A 53 10.88 6.68 -9.66
N PHE A 54 11.63 6.75 -10.76
CA PHE A 54 11.30 7.64 -11.88
C PHE A 54 9.94 7.30 -12.52
N ARG A 55 9.66 6.01 -12.75
CA ARG A 55 8.35 5.56 -13.28
C ARG A 55 7.20 5.90 -12.35
N ASP A 56 7.41 5.88 -11.03
CA ASP A 56 6.41 6.28 -10.06
C ASP A 56 6.14 7.79 -10.18
N LEU A 57 7.20 8.62 -10.19
CA LEU A 57 7.09 10.07 -10.24
C LEU A 57 6.50 10.63 -11.55
N ILE A 58 6.69 9.96 -12.69
CA ILE A 58 6.06 10.35 -13.97
C ILE A 58 4.68 9.73 -14.18
N GLY A 59 4.14 9.02 -13.19
CA GLY A 59 2.78 8.48 -13.21
C GLY A 59 2.58 7.16 -13.96
N LEU A 60 3.59 6.58 -14.59
CA LEU A 60 3.44 5.31 -15.34
C LEU A 60 3.02 4.15 -14.45
N THR A 61 3.53 4.10 -13.20
CA THR A 61 3.12 3.08 -12.23
C THR A 61 1.68 3.30 -11.80
N GLY A 62 1.27 4.54 -11.53
CA GLY A 62 -0.09 4.88 -11.12
C GLY A 62 -1.12 4.55 -12.21
N ILE A 63 -0.87 4.94 -13.46
CA ILE A 63 -1.76 4.60 -14.59
C ILE A 63 -1.94 3.08 -14.69
N LYS A 64 -0.85 2.31 -14.56
CA LYS A 64 -0.93 0.84 -14.58
C LYS A 64 -1.72 0.29 -13.38
N ALA A 65 -1.52 0.86 -12.20
CA ALA A 65 -2.22 0.45 -10.97
C ALA A 65 -3.73 0.73 -11.07
N ASP A 66 -4.12 1.93 -11.52
CA ASP A 66 -5.53 2.32 -11.68
C ASP A 66 -6.22 1.48 -12.76
N ALA A 67 -5.54 1.20 -13.88
CA ALA A 67 -6.05 0.28 -14.90
C ALA A 67 -6.25 -1.14 -14.34
N GLY A 68 -5.33 -1.60 -13.48
CA GLY A 68 -5.45 -2.87 -12.75
C GLY A 68 -6.65 -2.87 -11.80
N LEU A 69 -6.81 -1.82 -10.99
CA LEU A 69 -7.96 -1.66 -10.08
C LEU A 69 -9.30 -1.67 -10.85
N LEU A 70 -9.37 -0.96 -11.98
CA LEU A 70 -10.56 -0.98 -12.83
C LEU A 70 -10.87 -2.39 -13.34
N ALA A 71 -9.86 -3.12 -13.79
CA ALA A 71 -10.02 -4.51 -14.25
C ALA A 71 -10.46 -5.45 -13.11
N MET A 72 -9.99 -5.24 -11.88
CA MET A 72 -10.43 -5.96 -10.67
C MET A 72 -11.88 -5.62 -10.32
N HIS A 73 -12.23 -4.34 -10.28
CA HIS A 73 -13.58 -3.88 -9.95
C HIS A 73 -14.64 -4.33 -10.95
N THR A 74 -14.26 -4.51 -12.20
CA THR A 74 -15.16 -5.01 -13.26
C THR A 74 -15.17 -6.54 -13.36
N GLY A 75 -14.21 -7.23 -12.74
CA GLY A 75 -14.14 -8.70 -12.74
C GLY A 75 -13.40 -9.29 -13.95
N PHE A 76 -12.52 -8.53 -14.59
CA PHE A 76 -11.63 -9.08 -15.64
C PHE A 76 -10.45 -9.86 -15.05
N ILE A 77 -9.99 -9.44 -13.87
CA ILE A 77 -8.93 -10.10 -13.10
C ILE A 77 -9.35 -10.26 -11.64
N LYS A 78 -8.76 -11.23 -10.96
CA LYS A 78 -8.94 -11.37 -9.52
C LYS A 78 -8.32 -10.21 -8.77
N TYR A 79 -8.88 -9.86 -7.61
CA TYR A 79 -8.33 -8.81 -6.76
C TYR A 79 -6.96 -9.22 -6.22
N ASN A 80 -5.92 -8.48 -6.59
CA ASN A 80 -4.55 -8.70 -6.14
C ASN A 80 -3.72 -7.42 -6.33
N LEU A 81 -3.18 -6.85 -5.27
CA LEU A 81 -2.37 -5.63 -5.31
C LEU A 81 -0.86 -5.93 -5.47
N GLY A 82 -0.44 -7.19 -5.30
CA GLY A 82 0.96 -7.64 -5.40
C GLY A 82 1.49 -7.80 -6.84
N ASN A 83 0.83 -7.22 -7.84
CA ASN A 83 1.21 -7.28 -9.26
C ASN A 83 1.12 -8.68 -9.91
N VAL A 84 0.37 -9.60 -9.32
CA VAL A 84 0.02 -10.88 -9.96
C VAL A 84 -1.28 -10.71 -10.72
N ILE A 85 -1.28 -11.01 -12.02
CA ILE A 85 -2.45 -10.88 -12.88
C ILE A 85 -3.05 -12.27 -13.11
N GLU A 86 -4.15 -12.57 -12.40
CA GLU A 86 -4.98 -13.73 -12.66
C GLU A 86 -6.24 -13.32 -13.41
N LYS A 87 -6.33 -13.70 -14.68
CA LYS A 87 -7.52 -13.44 -15.50
C LYS A 87 -8.67 -14.34 -15.08
N ILE A 88 -9.87 -13.77 -14.96
CA ILE A 88 -11.10 -14.54 -14.81
C ILE A 88 -11.50 -15.06 -16.20
N PRO A 89 -11.79 -16.38 -16.38
CA PRO A 89 -12.21 -16.96 -17.64
C PRO A 89 -13.45 -16.26 -18.24
N GLU A 90 -13.56 -16.23 -19.57
CA GLU A 90 -14.66 -15.49 -20.25
C GLU A 90 -16.03 -16.05 -19.93
N GLU A 91 -16.15 -17.36 -19.78
CA GLU A 91 -17.38 -18.04 -19.35
C GLU A 91 -17.87 -17.56 -17.96
N ASN A 92 -16.96 -17.12 -17.10
CA ASN A 92 -17.26 -16.66 -15.74
C ASN A 92 -17.48 -15.14 -15.66
N ARG A 93 -17.36 -14.41 -16.78
CA ARG A 93 -17.52 -12.95 -16.83
C ARG A 93 -18.44 -12.46 -17.97
N PRO A 94 -19.67 -12.98 -18.10
CA PRO A 94 -20.61 -12.44 -19.09
C PRO A 94 -20.89 -10.96 -18.80
N TRP A 95 -21.26 -10.19 -19.81
CA TRP A 95 -21.46 -8.73 -19.71
C TRP A 95 -22.36 -8.31 -18.54
N LYS A 96 -23.39 -9.09 -18.25
CA LYS A 96 -24.27 -8.83 -17.08
C LYS A 96 -23.49 -8.84 -15.75
N ILE A 97 -22.52 -9.73 -15.59
CA ILE A 97 -21.67 -9.80 -14.38
C ILE A 97 -20.69 -8.63 -14.35
N ILE A 98 -20.07 -8.30 -15.49
CA ILE A 98 -19.16 -7.15 -15.61
C ILE A 98 -19.87 -5.86 -15.21
N PHE A 99 -21.06 -5.57 -15.75
CA PHE A 99 -21.82 -4.36 -15.40
C PHE A 99 -22.27 -4.37 -13.94
N ARG A 100 -22.70 -5.52 -13.43
CA ARG A 100 -23.05 -5.66 -12.01
C ARG A 100 -21.85 -5.35 -11.11
N ASN A 101 -20.70 -5.94 -11.38
CA ASN A 101 -19.47 -5.72 -10.60
C ASN A 101 -19.03 -4.25 -10.69
N ALA A 102 -19.00 -3.67 -11.90
CA ALA A 102 -18.71 -2.26 -12.10
C ALA A 102 -19.64 -1.36 -11.25
N TYR A 103 -20.94 -1.58 -11.31
CA TYR A 103 -21.91 -0.81 -10.53
C TYR A 103 -21.66 -0.90 -9.02
N TYR A 104 -21.52 -2.12 -8.48
CA TYR A 104 -21.35 -2.30 -7.04
C TYR A 104 -19.99 -1.82 -6.52
N ASN A 105 -18.93 -2.01 -7.29
CA ASN A 105 -17.57 -1.68 -6.84
C ASN A 105 -17.18 -0.23 -7.13
N LEU A 106 -17.67 0.39 -8.21
CA LEU A 106 -17.27 1.74 -8.62
C LEU A 106 -18.21 2.85 -8.13
N ARG A 107 -19.47 2.56 -7.77
CA ARG A 107 -20.42 3.60 -7.31
C ARG A 107 -19.89 4.39 -6.12
N GLY A 108 -19.23 3.73 -5.15
CA GLY A 108 -18.64 4.38 -3.99
C GLY A 108 -17.46 5.28 -4.34
N PRO A 109 -16.43 4.76 -5.05
CA PRO A 109 -15.34 5.56 -5.59
C PRO A 109 -15.81 6.76 -6.43
N ILE A 110 -16.74 6.54 -7.38
CA ILE A 110 -17.29 7.62 -8.21
C ILE A 110 -17.99 8.67 -7.33
N PHE A 111 -18.86 8.24 -6.41
CA PHE A 111 -19.56 9.15 -5.51
C PHE A 111 -18.58 9.98 -4.66
N SER A 112 -17.58 9.34 -4.04
CA SER A 112 -16.59 10.03 -3.21
C SER A 112 -15.78 11.07 -4.01
N ASN A 113 -15.31 10.70 -5.19
CA ASN A 113 -14.55 11.61 -6.06
C ASN A 113 -15.44 12.74 -6.62
N THR A 114 -16.72 12.46 -6.93
CA THR A 114 -17.69 13.49 -7.31
C THR A 114 -17.89 14.49 -6.17
N VAL A 115 -18.02 14.03 -4.92
CA VAL A 115 -18.14 14.93 -3.76
C VAL A 115 -16.91 15.81 -3.60
N ILE A 116 -15.70 15.24 -3.70
CA ILE A 116 -14.46 16.02 -3.66
C ILE A 116 -14.46 17.09 -4.75
N PHE A 117 -14.76 16.71 -5.99
CA PHE A 117 -14.82 17.65 -7.11
C PHE A 117 -15.85 18.77 -6.89
N LEU A 118 -17.07 18.44 -6.43
CA LEU A 118 -18.14 19.43 -6.18
C LEU A 118 -17.79 20.38 -5.05
N ILE A 119 -17.12 19.91 -4.00
CA ILE A 119 -16.61 20.78 -2.92
C ILE A 119 -15.60 21.79 -3.51
N LEU A 120 -14.62 21.33 -4.28
CA LEU A 120 -13.64 22.20 -4.91
C LEU A 120 -14.28 23.19 -5.90
N LEU A 121 -15.29 22.75 -6.64
CA LEU A 121 -16.09 23.62 -7.54
C LEU A 121 -16.82 24.70 -6.76
N ALA A 122 -17.46 24.36 -5.62
CA ALA A 122 -18.15 25.33 -4.78
C ALA A 122 -17.21 26.39 -4.18
N PHE A 123 -15.93 26.06 -3.97
CA PHE A 123 -14.90 27.02 -3.58
C PHE A 123 -14.26 27.75 -4.77
N GLY A 124 -14.73 27.57 -6.01
CA GLY A 124 -14.19 28.19 -7.21
C GLY A 124 -12.83 27.62 -7.67
N GLN A 125 -12.45 26.43 -7.19
CA GLN A 125 -11.12 25.83 -7.41
C GLN A 125 -11.18 24.42 -8.02
N PRO A 126 -12.00 24.14 -9.05
CA PRO A 126 -12.21 22.78 -9.58
C PRO A 126 -10.91 22.18 -10.16
N TYR A 127 -9.97 23.00 -10.63
CA TYR A 127 -8.68 22.56 -11.17
C TYR A 127 -7.78 21.88 -10.11
N LEU A 128 -8.00 22.13 -8.82
CA LEU A 128 -7.28 21.44 -7.76
C LEU A 128 -7.57 19.93 -7.74
N TYR A 129 -8.67 19.50 -8.34
CA TYR A 129 -8.94 18.09 -8.53
C TYR A 129 -7.90 17.40 -9.44
N LEU A 130 -7.31 18.14 -10.38
CA LEU A 130 -6.20 17.63 -11.20
C LEU A 130 -4.94 17.36 -10.36
N LEU A 131 -4.69 18.17 -9.31
CA LEU A 131 -3.59 17.90 -8.37
C LEU A 131 -3.85 16.62 -7.59
N TRP A 132 -5.10 16.35 -7.19
CA TRP A 132 -5.48 15.11 -6.52
C TRP A 132 -5.19 13.89 -7.42
N ILE A 133 -5.66 13.92 -8.67
CA ILE A 133 -5.39 12.86 -9.64
C ILE A 133 -3.88 12.73 -9.90
N GLY A 134 -3.19 13.85 -10.10
CA GLY A 134 -1.74 13.86 -10.30
C GLY A 134 -0.98 13.24 -9.13
N ALA A 135 -1.32 13.59 -7.90
CA ALA A 135 -0.72 13.02 -6.70
C ALA A 135 -0.97 11.51 -6.59
N ASN A 136 -2.20 11.05 -6.87
CA ASN A 136 -2.53 9.62 -6.87
C ASN A 136 -1.71 8.84 -7.92
N LEU A 137 -1.53 9.39 -9.09
CA LEU A 137 -0.75 8.74 -10.16
C LEU A 137 0.77 8.74 -9.89
N THR A 138 1.30 9.72 -9.17
CA THR A 138 2.74 9.98 -9.04
C THR A 138 3.25 9.77 -7.61
N THR A 139 3.15 10.79 -6.76
CA THR A 139 3.75 10.84 -5.40
C THR A 139 3.19 9.78 -4.47
N PHE A 140 1.93 9.39 -4.61
CA PHE A 140 1.34 8.29 -3.84
C PHE A 140 2.07 6.97 -4.14
N ASN A 141 2.28 6.63 -5.41
CA ASN A 141 2.98 5.40 -5.80
C ASN A 141 4.46 5.42 -5.39
N PHE A 142 5.10 6.60 -5.48
CA PHE A 142 6.46 6.79 -4.99
C PHE A 142 6.55 6.53 -3.47
N SER A 143 5.68 7.16 -2.69
CA SER A 143 5.63 6.99 -1.22
C SER A 143 5.29 5.55 -0.83
N LEU A 144 4.33 4.93 -1.52
CA LEU A 144 3.96 3.53 -1.30
C LEU A 144 5.12 2.58 -1.56
N ARG A 145 5.93 2.81 -2.61
CA ARG A 145 7.14 2.00 -2.88
C ARG A 145 8.18 2.13 -1.77
N ILE A 146 8.51 3.35 -1.36
CA ILE A 146 9.46 3.59 -0.26
C ILE A 146 8.98 2.89 1.01
N ARG A 147 7.69 3.00 1.31
CA ARG A 147 7.05 2.36 2.44
C ARG A 147 7.13 0.83 2.35
N SER A 148 6.72 0.21 1.24
CA SER A 148 6.75 -1.26 1.07
C SER A 148 8.17 -1.82 1.21
N ILE A 149 9.18 -1.11 0.68
CA ILE A 149 10.59 -1.48 0.87
C ILE A 149 10.95 -1.41 2.36
N ALA A 150 10.54 -0.36 3.05
CA ALA A 150 10.85 -0.17 4.46
C ALA A 150 10.17 -1.21 5.36
N GLU A 151 9.00 -1.66 5.01
CA GLU A 151 8.22 -2.60 5.81
C GLU A 151 8.76 -4.04 5.71
N HIS A 152 9.03 -4.54 4.52
CA HIS A 152 9.26 -5.98 4.26
C HIS A 152 10.49 -6.33 3.44
N SER A 153 11.22 -5.36 2.84
CA SER A 153 12.38 -5.70 2.01
C SER A 153 13.66 -5.76 2.83
N VAL A 154 14.60 -6.61 2.41
CA VAL A 154 15.93 -6.73 3.05
C VAL A 154 15.81 -7.02 4.55
N VAL A 155 14.93 -7.93 4.91
CA VAL A 155 14.76 -8.45 6.28
C VAL A 155 15.73 -9.59 6.53
N GLU A 156 15.97 -9.93 7.80
CA GLU A 156 16.95 -10.98 8.17
C GLU A 156 16.45 -12.39 7.83
N ASP A 157 15.18 -12.66 8.14
CA ASP A 157 14.55 -13.95 7.89
C ASP A 157 13.07 -13.74 7.54
N THR A 158 12.70 -14.16 6.35
CA THR A 158 11.32 -14.03 5.85
C THR A 158 10.35 -15.01 6.50
N ASN A 159 10.85 -16.08 7.12
CA ASN A 159 10.01 -17.11 7.76
C ASN A 159 9.81 -16.86 9.26
N ASP A 160 10.61 -16.00 9.88
CA ASP A 160 10.47 -15.63 11.29
C ASP A 160 9.53 -14.41 11.42
N PRO A 161 8.34 -14.54 12.05
CA PRO A 161 7.39 -13.44 12.21
C PRO A 161 7.95 -12.24 13.00
N TYR A 162 9.03 -12.40 13.74
CA TYR A 162 9.72 -11.31 14.43
C TYR A 162 10.79 -10.63 13.57
N LYS A 163 11.13 -11.21 12.41
CA LYS A 163 12.21 -10.76 11.54
C LYS A 163 11.80 -10.54 10.09
N ASN A 164 10.54 -10.89 9.71
CA ASN A 164 10.03 -10.73 8.35
C ASN A 164 9.43 -9.33 8.06
N THR A 165 9.38 -8.49 9.08
CA THR A 165 8.99 -7.07 8.98
C THR A 165 9.77 -6.25 10.00
N ARG A 166 9.59 -4.93 10.00
CA ARG A 166 10.31 -4.05 10.92
C ARG A 166 9.50 -2.84 11.36
N THR A 167 9.95 -2.22 12.46
CA THR A 167 9.55 -0.88 12.87
C THR A 167 10.65 0.11 12.48
N THR A 168 10.26 1.23 11.89
CA THR A 168 11.17 2.29 11.45
C THR A 168 10.92 3.56 12.25
N TYR A 169 11.93 4.06 12.95
CA TYR A 169 11.84 5.37 13.58
C TYR A 169 11.83 6.46 12.51
N ALA A 170 10.67 7.06 12.31
CA ALA A 170 10.44 8.07 11.29
C ALA A 170 10.53 9.48 11.93
N ASN A 171 11.31 10.37 11.34
CA ASN A 171 11.28 11.79 11.68
C ASN A 171 9.97 12.44 11.19
N PHE A 172 9.74 13.71 11.53
CA PHE A 172 8.50 14.42 11.20
C PHE A 172 8.20 14.43 9.68
N ILE A 173 9.22 14.66 8.85
CA ILE A 173 9.07 14.70 7.38
C ILE A 173 8.74 13.29 6.85
N GLU A 174 9.46 12.29 7.32
CA GLU A 174 9.21 10.89 6.95
C GLU A 174 7.81 10.41 7.37
N GLN A 175 7.33 10.86 8.53
CA GLN A 175 5.95 10.58 8.98
C GLN A 175 4.92 11.16 8.02
N ILE A 176 5.10 12.39 7.56
CA ILE A 176 4.18 13.00 6.59
C ILE A 176 4.23 12.29 5.24
N LEU A 177 5.44 11.99 4.74
CA LEU A 177 5.62 11.50 3.37
C LEU A 177 5.42 9.99 3.23
N PHE A 178 5.82 9.19 4.22
CA PHE A 178 5.89 7.74 4.10
C PHE A 178 5.13 6.98 5.20
N ALA A 179 4.92 7.60 6.36
CA ALA A 179 4.38 6.94 7.54
C ALA A 179 3.17 7.63 8.18
N PRO A 180 2.18 8.12 7.40
CA PRO A 180 0.98 8.69 7.99
C PRO A 180 0.30 7.66 8.90
N LEU A 181 -0.42 8.14 9.94
CA LEU A 181 -1.17 7.29 10.86
C LEU A 181 -0.32 6.22 11.57
N HIS A 182 0.96 6.49 11.80
CA HIS A 182 1.89 5.60 12.50
C HIS A 182 2.14 4.24 11.84
N VAL A 183 2.01 4.14 10.51
CA VAL A 183 2.29 2.88 9.78
C VAL A 183 3.76 2.46 9.83
N ASN A 184 4.66 3.34 10.29
CA ASN A 184 6.07 3.02 10.55
C ASN A 184 6.27 2.01 11.69
N TYR A 185 5.27 1.82 12.58
CA TYR A 185 5.22 0.76 13.58
C TYR A 185 4.68 -0.53 12.96
N HIS A 186 5.33 -0.99 11.88
CA HIS A 186 4.77 -2.06 11.07
C HIS A 186 4.93 -3.44 11.69
N LEU A 187 5.99 -3.66 12.49
CA LEU A 187 6.16 -4.89 13.28
C LEU A 187 5.04 -5.03 14.31
N GLU A 188 4.67 -3.95 15.01
CA GLU A 188 3.55 -3.93 15.95
C GLU A 188 2.21 -4.20 15.26
N HIS A 189 2.05 -3.66 14.04
CA HIS A 189 0.87 -3.93 13.23
C HIS A 189 0.77 -5.41 12.84
N HIS A 190 1.86 -6.05 12.42
CA HIS A 190 1.89 -7.48 12.14
C HIS A 190 1.67 -8.33 13.40
N PHE A 191 2.18 -7.90 14.53
CA PHE A 191 1.99 -8.58 15.81
C PHE A 191 0.54 -8.52 16.31
N LEU A 192 -0.15 -7.38 16.12
CA LEU A 192 -1.54 -7.17 16.51
C LEU A 192 -2.31 -6.40 15.44
N GLN A 193 -2.64 -7.07 14.35
CA GLN A 193 -3.24 -6.49 13.13
C GLN A 193 -4.58 -5.76 13.34
N ASN A 194 -5.35 -6.12 14.38
CA ASN A 194 -6.62 -5.47 14.71
C ASN A 194 -6.49 -4.24 15.62
N MET A 195 -5.26 -3.90 16.02
CA MET A 195 -5.02 -2.72 16.86
C MET A 195 -5.18 -1.44 16.04
N PRO A 196 -5.96 -0.45 16.55
CA PRO A 196 -6.02 0.86 15.92
C PRO A 196 -4.62 1.52 15.87
N SER A 197 -4.24 2.07 14.73
CA SER A 197 -2.91 2.62 14.47
C SER A 197 -2.46 3.71 15.45
N TYR A 198 -3.39 4.48 16.00
CA TYR A 198 -3.08 5.49 17.03
C TYR A 198 -2.56 4.90 18.36
N ASN A 199 -2.74 3.59 18.59
CA ASN A 199 -2.18 2.87 19.74
C ASN A 199 -0.79 2.29 19.44
N SER A 200 -0.31 2.31 18.21
CA SER A 200 0.99 1.72 17.85
C SER A 200 2.17 2.29 18.65
N PRO A 201 2.28 3.61 18.89
CA PRO A 201 3.35 4.15 19.74
C PRO A 201 3.30 3.64 21.19
N LYS A 202 2.10 3.46 21.76
CA LYS A 202 1.92 2.92 23.10
C LYS A 202 2.32 1.45 23.17
N MET A 203 1.92 0.66 22.17
CA MET A 203 2.31 -0.74 22.07
C MET A 203 3.82 -0.88 21.91
N HIS A 204 4.44 -0.07 21.03
CA HIS A 204 5.88 -0.03 20.86
C HIS A 204 6.61 0.17 22.20
N LYS A 205 6.21 1.17 22.99
CA LYS A 205 6.78 1.42 24.31
C LYS A 205 6.67 0.21 25.23
N MET A 206 5.50 -0.43 25.31
CA MET A 206 5.30 -1.63 26.12
C MET A 206 6.18 -2.81 25.67
N LEU A 207 6.36 -3.00 24.37
CA LEU A 207 7.23 -4.04 23.82
C LEU A 207 8.71 -3.74 24.11
N MET A 208 9.14 -2.47 24.03
CA MET A 208 10.49 -2.05 24.40
C MET A 208 10.79 -2.34 25.87
N GLU A 209 9.89 -1.97 26.78
CA GLU A 209 10.03 -2.23 28.22
C GLU A 209 10.13 -3.72 28.57
N ARG A 210 9.50 -4.58 27.75
CA ARG A 210 9.54 -6.06 27.88
C ARG A 210 10.72 -6.72 27.16
N GLY A 211 11.60 -5.95 26.53
CA GLY A 211 12.76 -6.45 25.82
C GLY A 211 12.45 -7.20 24.51
N PHE A 212 11.24 -7.01 23.96
CA PHE A 212 10.80 -7.69 22.73
C PHE A 212 11.74 -7.45 21.56
N TYR A 213 12.26 -6.23 21.39
CA TYR A 213 13.13 -5.84 20.28
C TYR A 213 14.56 -6.38 20.35
N LYS A 214 14.89 -7.21 21.33
CA LYS A 214 16.07 -8.09 21.23
C LYS A 214 15.98 -9.09 20.08
N HIS A 215 14.77 -9.38 19.63
CA HIS A 215 14.45 -10.34 18.58
C HIS A 215 13.81 -9.70 17.35
N GLY A 216 13.33 -8.46 17.45
CA GLY A 216 12.63 -7.74 16.38
C GLY A 216 13.52 -6.73 15.67
N LEU A 217 13.14 -6.35 14.46
CA LEU A 217 13.88 -5.41 13.63
C LEU A 217 13.50 -3.96 13.91
N LEU A 218 14.48 -3.15 14.27
CA LEU A 218 14.37 -1.69 14.39
C LEU A 218 15.34 -1.01 13.43
N LYS A 219 14.89 0.07 12.77
CA LYS A 219 15.72 0.91 11.89
C LYS A 219 15.49 2.40 12.14
N ASN A 220 16.55 3.20 11.91
CA ASN A 220 16.54 4.64 12.10
C ASN A 220 16.38 5.36 10.76
N GLY A 221 15.12 5.64 10.40
CA GLY A 221 14.77 6.39 9.18
C GLY A 221 14.68 5.54 7.90
N TYR A 222 13.90 6.06 6.98
CA TYR A 222 13.65 5.43 5.68
C TYR A 222 14.87 5.44 4.77
N LEU A 223 15.72 6.49 4.91
CA LEU A 223 16.94 6.59 4.09
C LEU A 223 17.93 5.45 4.38
N GLU A 224 18.06 5.02 5.65
CA GLU A 224 18.90 3.88 6.01
C GLU A 224 18.46 2.63 5.26
N ILE A 225 17.14 2.36 5.25
CA ILE A 225 16.58 1.18 4.62
C ILE A 225 16.73 1.22 3.08
N ILE A 226 16.50 2.39 2.47
CA ILE A 226 16.70 2.56 1.03
C ILE A 226 18.17 2.30 0.65
N LYS A 227 19.13 2.74 1.46
CA LYS A 227 20.55 2.41 1.24
C LYS A 227 20.83 0.92 1.34
N MET A 228 20.18 0.20 2.28
CA MET A 228 20.27 -1.26 2.39
C MET A 228 19.63 -1.97 1.19
N ALA A 229 18.58 -1.38 0.62
CA ALA A 229 17.86 -1.94 -0.53
C ALA A 229 18.59 -1.75 -1.89
N ILE A 230 19.79 -1.17 -1.87
CA ILE A 230 20.63 -0.95 -3.07
C ILE A 230 21.90 -1.75 -2.93
N VAL A 231 22.20 -2.55 -3.97
CA VAL A 231 23.52 -3.22 -4.09
C VAL A 231 24.58 -2.16 -4.35
N LYS A 232 25.68 -2.24 -3.59
CA LYS A 232 26.88 -1.41 -3.82
C LYS A 232 27.63 -1.86 -5.07
#